data_2bf7a65c67bb2226b5f1884fac154710
#
_entry.id   2bf7a65c67bb2226b5f1884fac154710
#
_cell.length_a   1.000
_cell.length_b   1.000
_cell.length_c   1.000
_cell.angle_alpha   90.00
_cell.angle_beta   90.00
_cell.angle_gamma   90.00
#
_symmetry.space_group_name_H-M   'P 1'
#
loop_
_entity.id
_entity.type
_entity.pdbx_description
1 polymer ?
#
loop_
_entity_poly.entity_id
_entity_poly.type
_entity_poly.pdbx_seq_one_letter_code
_entity_poly.pdbx_strand_id
1 'polypeptide(L)'
;IVLTTFMITTVFSLGINYMENMKLMQVRTAGTTANASLAMPTEKQEQQIKNLEYVKTVGTQYMVGSVAEKNDEGRDLSIALSYYDPTEWEKHYKETIKDIEGKYPSDENEIMLSEDALSQLGMKEPKLNMEIPLSYYDKNGQQEKNFTLSGWFHSYTGTGMGFVSEAYCKNAGYTMAEDGVLSLSLNKMPDDFYRIQKDVELNENQSFGGAVSMKSSSGSVIAMVILLVFFIIGSGYLLIYNVLYISISKDTRFYGLMKTLGTTQKQIKSLVKNQAVK
;
A
#
# COMPACT_ATOMS: atom_id res chain seq x y z
N ILE A 1 0.12 -22.43 30.14
CA ILE A 1 -1.06 -21.91 29.42
C ILE A 1 -0.86 -20.42 29.09
N VAL A 2 -0.67 -19.53 30.08
CA VAL A 2 -0.51 -18.08 29.87
C VAL A 2 0.60 -17.75 28.86
N LEU A 3 1.79 -18.35 29.01
CA LEU A 3 2.93 -18.11 28.11
C LEU A 3 2.64 -18.58 26.67
N THR A 4 2.01 -19.73 26.50
CA THR A 4 1.64 -20.25 25.17
C THR A 4 0.57 -19.41 24.51
N THR A 5 -0.45 -18.97 25.26
CA THR A 5 -1.47 -18.06 24.73
C THR A 5 -0.85 -16.74 24.28
N PHE A 6 0.04 -16.17 25.11
CA PHE A 6 0.76 -14.94 24.78
C PHE A 6 1.59 -15.09 23.49
N MET A 7 2.37 -16.17 23.36
CA MET A 7 3.17 -16.45 22.16
C MET A 7 2.31 -16.58 20.90
N ILE A 8 1.20 -17.32 20.97
CA ILE A 8 0.28 -17.50 19.85
C ILE A 8 -0.33 -16.16 19.46
N THR A 9 -0.86 -15.39 20.42
CA THR A 9 -1.46 -14.07 20.17
C THR A 9 -0.46 -13.10 19.54
N THR A 10 0.78 -13.08 20.05
CA THR A 10 1.85 -12.22 19.54
C THR A 10 2.17 -12.55 18.09
N VAL A 11 2.26 -13.83 17.73
CA VAL A 11 2.59 -14.23 16.35
C VAL A 11 1.46 -13.94 15.39
N PHE A 12 0.20 -14.19 15.78
CA PHE A 12 -0.95 -13.79 14.95
C PHE A 12 -1.00 -12.27 14.75
N SER A 13 -0.79 -11.49 15.81
CA SER A 13 -0.75 -10.03 15.73
C SER A 13 0.37 -9.54 14.82
N LEU A 14 1.59 -10.08 14.97
CA LEU A 14 2.72 -9.74 14.10
C LEU A 14 2.46 -10.15 12.65
N GLY A 15 1.87 -11.32 12.41
CA GLY A 15 1.54 -11.81 11.08
C GLY A 15 0.52 -10.91 10.36
N ILE A 16 -0.55 -10.52 11.05
CA ILE A 16 -1.56 -9.61 10.51
C ILE A 16 -0.94 -8.25 10.21
N ASN A 17 -0.23 -7.65 11.18
CA ASN A 17 0.44 -6.36 11.00
C ASN A 17 1.47 -6.39 9.86
N TYR A 18 2.21 -7.50 9.71
CA TYR A 18 3.15 -7.66 8.59
C TYR A 18 2.43 -7.66 7.24
N MET A 19 1.32 -8.38 7.11
CA MET A 19 0.53 -8.42 5.87
C MET A 19 -0.06 -7.05 5.51
N GLU A 20 -0.59 -6.32 6.50
CA GLU A 20 -1.11 -4.95 6.31
C GLU A 20 0.00 -3.98 5.91
N ASN A 21 1.15 -4.03 6.59
CA ASN A 21 2.31 -3.21 6.25
C ASN A 21 2.87 -3.51 4.86
N MET A 22 2.92 -4.78 4.47
CA MET A 22 3.35 -5.17 3.11
C MET A 22 2.41 -4.62 2.04
N LYS A 23 1.10 -4.69 2.26
CA LYS A 23 0.10 -4.12 1.35
C LYS A 23 0.27 -2.60 1.25
N LEU A 24 0.39 -1.92 2.39
CA LEU A 24 0.60 -0.48 2.44
C LEU A 24 1.91 -0.06 1.76
N MET A 25 2.99 -0.78 2.01
CA MET A 25 4.29 -0.56 1.37
C MET A 25 4.18 -0.73 -0.15
N GLN A 26 3.48 -1.76 -0.62
CA GLN A 26 3.27 -2.02 -2.04
C GLN A 26 2.50 -0.88 -2.72
N VAL A 27 1.41 -0.40 -2.10
CA VAL A 27 0.62 0.74 -2.59
C VAL A 27 1.47 2.02 -2.62
N ARG A 28 2.23 2.30 -1.57
CA ARG A 28 3.11 3.48 -1.47
C ARG A 28 4.25 3.45 -2.50
N THR A 29 4.85 2.29 -2.72
CA THR A 29 5.91 2.11 -3.73
C THR A 29 5.35 2.21 -5.15
N ALA A 30 4.15 1.71 -5.39
CA ALA A 30 3.47 1.82 -6.68
C ALA A 30 2.97 3.26 -6.97
N GLY A 31 2.79 4.08 -5.93
CA GLY A 31 2.24 5.43 -6.05
C GLY A 31 0.77 5.49 -6.48
N THR A 32 0.06 4.36 -6.41
CA THR A 32 -1.36 4.29 -6.75
C THR A 32 -2.03 3.07 -6.12
N THR A 33 -3.32 3.17 -5.83
CA THR A 33 -4.18 2.03 -5.49
C THR A 33 -4.92 1.45 -6.70
N ALA A 34 -4.83 2.11 -7.85
CA ALA A 34 -5.37 1.57 -9.10
C ALA A 34 -4.64 0.26 -9.46
N ASN A 35 -5.39 -0.69 -9.99
CA ASN A 35 -4.85 -2.02 -10.31
C ASN A 35 -4.89 -2.35 -11.80
N ALA A 36 -5.39 -1.42 -12.62
CA ALA A 36 -5.28 -1.45 -14.08
C ALA A 36 -5.23 -0.02 -14.63
N SER A 37 -4.71 0.15 -15.84
CA SER A 37 -4.69 1.42 -16.56
C SER A 37 -4.84 1.24 -18.05
N LEU A 38 -5.38 2.25 -18.74
CA LEU A 38 -5.46 2.31 -20.19
C LEU A 38 -4.98 3.68 -20.68
N ALA A 39 -3.92 3.70 -21.47
CA ALA A 39 -3.39 4.92 -22.06
C ALA A 39 -4.16 5.32 -23.33
N MET A 40 -4.31 6.63 -23.54
CA MET A 40 -4.91 7.24 -24.71
C MET A 40 -6.26 6.61 -25.10
N PRO A 41 -7.22 6.52 -24.17
CA PRO A 41 -8.51 5.91 -24.45
C PRO A 41 -9.35 6.79 -25.39
N THR A 42 -10.10 6.16 -26.27
CA THR A 42 -11.16 6.85 -27.00
C THR A 42 -12.35 7.14 -26.09
N GLU A 43 -13.18 8.10 -26.44
CA GLU A 43 -14.43 8.38 -25.70
C GLU A 43 -15.33 7.14 -25.58
N LYS A 44 -15.38 6.31 -26.66
CA LYS A 44 -16.14 5.04 -26.65
C LYS A 44 -15.59 4.07 -25.61
N GLN A 45 -14.28 3.91 -25.54
CA GLN A 45 -13.62 3.03 -24.55
C GLN A 45 -13.85 3.53 -23.13
N GLU A 46 -13.73 4.83 -22.91
CA GLU A 46 -13.98 5.43 -21.60
C GLU A 46 -15.41 5.16 -21.11
N GLN A 47 -16.42 5.37 -21.98
CA GLN A 47 -17.81 5.07 -21.65
C GLN A 47 -18.06 3.59 -21.43
N GLN A 48 -17.46 2.71 -22.27
CA GLN A 48 -17.54 1.26 -22.07
C GLN A 48 -17.01 0.87 -20.70
N ILE A 49 -15.81 1.33 -20.35
CA ILE A 49 -15.14 1.01 -19.07
C ILE A 49 -15.98 1.47 -17.87
N LYS A 50 -16.50 2.71 -17.92
CA LYS A 50 -17.34 3.28 -16.85
C LYS A 50 -18.65 2.49 -16.60
N ASN A 51 -19.13 1.77 -17.61
CA ASN A 51 -20.36 0.97 -17.52
C ASN A 51 -20.14 -0.50 -17.10
N LEU A 52 -18.89 -0.93 -16.90
CA LEU A 52 -18.59 -2.31 -16.48
C LEU A 52 -18.82 -2.47 -14.97
N GLU A 53 -19.70 -3.40 -14.57
CA GLU A 53 -20.09 -3.63 -13.18
C GLU A 53 -18.92 -4.01 -12.25
N TYR A 54 -17.85 -4.58 -12.79
CA TYR A 54 -16.66 -4.99 -12.05
C TYR A 54 -15.58 -3.90 -11.97
N VAL A 55 -15.79 -2.75 -12.61
CA VAL A 55 -14.97 -1.54 -12.45
C VAL A 55 -15.53 -0.70 -11.31
N LYS A 56 -14.78 -0.55 -10.24
CA LYS A 56 -15.20 0.15 -9.03
C LYS A 56 -15.03 1.66 -9.13
N THR A 57 -13.89 2.09 -9.63
CA THR A 57 -13.54 3.52 -9.80
C THR A 57 -12.73 3.70 -11.08
N VAL A 58 -12.94 4.84 -11.72
CA VAL A 58 -12.20 5.27 -12.91
C VAL A 58 -11.68 6.67 -12.62
N GLY A 59 -10.37 6.82 -12.54
CA GLY A 59 -9.68 8.09 -12.43
C GLY A 59 -9.02 8.47 -13.75
N THR A 60 -8.78 9.76 -13.93
CA THR A 60 -8.12 10.32 -15.12
C THR A 60 -6.84 11.01 -14.71
N GLN A 61 -5.78 10.76 -15.45
CA GLN A 61 -4.50 11.45 -15.28
C GLN A 61 -3.92 11.90 -16.61
N TYR A 62 -3.20 13.02 -16.58
CA TYR A 62 -2.32 13.47 -17.67
C TYR A 62 -0.87 13.47 -17.16
N MET A 63 0.03 12.92 -17.94
CA MET A 63 1.46 13.15 -17.75
C MET A 63 1.79 14.46 -18.45
N VAL A 64 2.01 15.52 -17.66
CA VAL A 64 2.21 16.88 -18.19
C VAL A 64 3.64 17.04 -18.69
N GLY A 65 4.62 16.56 -17.93
CA GLY A 65 6.01 16.68 -18.36
C GLY A 65 7.01 16.54 -17.22
N SER A 66 8.15 17.20 -17.33
CA SER A 66 9.22 17.14 -16.33
C SER A 66 9.94 18.48 -16.20
N VAL A 67 10.42 18.78 -14.99
CA VAL A 67 11.25 19.96 -14.74
C VAL A 67 12.57 19.84 -15.51
N ALA A 68 12.99 20.94 -16.15
CA ALA A 68 14.15 21.03 -17.03
C ALA A 68 15.35 21.72 -16.36
N GLU A 69 15.41 21.72 -15.05
CA GLU A 69 16.47 22.36 -14.27
C GLU A 69 17.54 21.37 -13.82
N LYS A 70 18.68 21.90 -13.43
CA LYS A 70 19.81 21.13 -12.89
C LYS A 70 20.10 21.55 -11.47
N ASN A 71 20.53 20.59 -10.66
CA ASN A 71 21.03 20.91 -9.33
C ASN A 71 22.42 21.56 -9.38
N ASP A 72 22.92 21.98 -8.22
CA ASP A 72 24.26 22.62 -8.07
C ASP A 72 25.43 21.74 -8.57
N GLU A 73 25.23 20.44 -8.70
CA GLU A 73 26.19 19.47 -9.21
C GLU A 73 26.06 19.25 -10.73
N GLY A 74 25.16 19.97 -11.41
CA GLY A 74 24.92 19.89 -12.85
C GLY A 74 24.09 18.65 -13.29
N ARG A 75 23.48 17.92 -12.35
CA ARG A 75 22.58 16.80 -12.63
C ARG A 75 21.16 17.30 -12.85
N ASP A 76 20.48 16.72 -13.84
CA ASP A 76 19.08 17.03 -14.12
C ASP A 76 18.20 16.68 -12.90
N LEU A 77 17.25 17.55 -12.58
CA LEU A 77 16.26 17.29 -11.54
C LEU A 77 15.29 16.21 -12.00
N SER A 78 14.93 15.32 -11.09
CA SER A 78 13.97 14.26 -11.36
C SER A 78 12.60 14.63 -10.75
N ILE A 79 11.90 15.57 -11.41
CA ILE A 79 10.58 16.05 -10.97
C ILE A 79 9.62 15.88 -12.13
N ALA A 80 8.65 14.99 -11.97
CA ALA A 80 7.57 14.78 -12.93
C ALA A 80 6.39 15.73 -12.62
N LEU A 81 5.79 16.29 -13.66
CA LEU A 81 4.58 17.10 -13.57
C LEU A 81 3.39 16.31 -14.11
N SER A 82 2.31 16.28 -13.35
CA SER A 82 1.09 15.53 -13.69
C SER A 82 -0.16 16.31 -13.32
N TYR A 83 -1.27 15.91 -13.89
CA TYR A 83 -2.61 16.28 -13.46
C TYR A 83 -3.40 15.02 -13.13
N TYR A 84 -4.12 15.05 -12.03
CA TYR A 84 -5.05 14.00 -11.60
C TYR A 84 -6.44 14.59 -11.41
N ASP A 85 -7.46 13.92 -11.94
CA ASP A 85 -8.84 14.32 -11.68
C ASP A 85 -9.22 14.06 -10.21
N PRO A 86 -10.35 14.57 -9.72
CA PRO A 86 -10.76 14.37 -8.34
C PRO A 86 -10.90 12.90 -7.94
N THR A 87 -11.23 12.00 -8.87
CA THR A 87 -11.33 10.56 -8.58
C THR A 87 -9.96 9.93 -8.45
N GLU A 88 -9.05 10.23 -9.37
CA GLU A 88 -7.66 9.75 -9.30
C GLU A 88 -6.99 10.23 -8.03
N TRP A 89 -7.10 11.54 -7.72
CA TRP A 89 -6.52 12.13 -6.53
C TRP A 89 -7.06 11.51 -5.24
N GLU A 90 -8.40 11.50 -5.04
CA GLU A 90 -9.02 11.09 -3.77
C GLU A 90 -9.09 9.57 -3.59
N LYS A 91 -9.20 8.79 -4.67
CA LYS A 91 -9.44 7.34 -4.60
C LYS A 91 -8.20 6.49 -4.91
N HIS A 92 -7.28 7.01 -5.72
CA HIS A 92 -6.15 6.22 -6.15
C HIS A 92 -4.80 6.71 -5.62
N TYR A 93 -4.63 8.03 -5.45
CA TYR A 93 -3.33 8.60 -5.11
C TYR A 93 -3.20 9.00 -3.63
N LYS A 94 -4.19 9.62 -3.04
CA LYS A 94 -4.15 10.22 -1.69
C LYS A 94 -3.75 9.23 -0.58
N GLU A 95 -4.11 7.95 -0.71
CA GLU A 95 -3.72 6.90 0.23
C GLU A 95 -2.22 6.53 0.14
N THR A 96 -1.55 6.91 -0.96
CA THR A 96 -0.14 6.61 -1.20
C THR A 96 0.82 7.64 -0.61
N ILE A 97 0.30 8.78 -0.18
CA ILE A 97 1.04 9.93 0.36
C ILE A 97 0.61 10.25 1.78
N LYS A 98 1.32 11.17 2.43
CA LYS A 98 0.96 11.68 3.76
C LYS A 98 1.36 13.14 3.94
N ASP A 99 1.05 13.70 5.11
CA ASP A 99 1.47 15.04 5.54
C ASP A 99 1.14 16.11 4.48
N ILE A 100 -0.12 16.07 3.99
CA ILE A 100 -0.62 17.01 2.97
C ILE A 100 -0.88 18.36 3.64
N GLU A 101 -0.23 19.42 3.14
CA GLU A 101 -0.48 20.79 3.53
C GLU A 101 -0.95 21.61 2.34
N GLY A 102 -1.92 22.51 2.56
CA GLY A 102 -2.55 23.31 1.50
C GLY A 102 -3.64 22.55 0.76
N LYS A 103 -3.78 22.81 -0.53
CA LYS A 103 -4.86 22.27 -1.39
C LYS A 103 -4.31 21.81 -2.74
N TYR A 104 -5.04 20.89 -3.38
CA TYR A 104 -4.78 20.51 -4.77
C TYR A 104 -4.98 21.75 -5.69
N PRO A 105 -4.15 21.91 -6.74
CA PRO A 105 -4.24 23.07 -7.65
C PRO A 105 -5.60 23.20 -8.33
N SER A 106 -6.15 24.40 -8.32
CA SER A 106 -7.42 24.72 -8.98
C SER A 106 -7.27 25.78 -10.08
N ASP A 107 -6.32 26.68 -9.90
CA ASP A 107 -6.01 27.74 -10.85
C ASP A 107 -4.90 27.34 -11.82
N GLU A 108 -4.86 27.94 -13.01
CA GLU A 108 -3.86 27.68 -14.05
C GLU A 108 -2.41 27.89 -13.58
N ASN A 109 -2.21 28.81 -12.64
CA ASN A 109 -0.89 29.15 -12.12
C ASN A 109 -0.56 28.47 -10.78
N GLU A 110 -1.46 27.62 -10.26
CA GLU A 110 -1.19 26.89 -9.03
C GLU A 110 -0.45 25.58 -9.30
N ILE A 111 0.46 25.24 -8.38
CA ILE A 111 1.19 23.96 -8.37
C ILE A 111 1.22 23.40 -6.96
N MET A 112 1.14 22.08 -6.86
CA MET A 112 1.37 21.34 -5.62
C MET A 112 2.60 20.44 -5.81
N LEU A 113 3.55 20.45 -4.87
CA LEU A 113 4.82 19.74 -5.01
C LEU A 113 5.03 18.72 -3.89
N SER A 114 5.73 17.64 -4.19
CA SER A 114 6.22 16.75 -3.14
C SER A 114 7.40 17.40 -2.38
N GLU A 115 7.62 16.98 -1.13
CA GLU A 115 8.80 17.39 -0.34
C GLU A 115 10.11 17.08 -1.08
N ASP A 116 10.18 15.95 -1.78
CA ASP A 116 11.35 15.60 -2.61
C ASP A 116 11.56 16.61 -3.76
N ALA A 117 10.48 17.08 -4.40
CA ALA A 117 10.57 18.09 -5.44
C ALA A 117 11.03 19.44 -4.86
N LEU A 118 10.46 19.87 -3.75
CA LEU A 118 10.89 21.10 -3.05
C LEU A 118 12.36 21.03 -2.64
N SER A 119 12.79 19.88 -2.11
CA SER A 119 14.20 19.66 -1.74
C SER A 119 15.14 19.74 -2.95
N GLN A 120 14.76 19.15 -4.09
CA GLN A 120 15.53 19.20 -5.33
C GLN A 120 15.64 20.63 -5.88
N LEU A 121 14.58 21.44 -5.72
CA LEU A 121 14.54 22.87 -6.08
C LEU A 121 15.25 23.77 -5.05
N GLY A 122 15.86 23.19 -4.01
CA GLY A 122 16.58 23.94 -2.97
C GLY A 122 15.67 24.68 -1.96
N MET A 123 14.38 24.39 -1.95
CA MET A 123 13.40 25.06 -1.10
C MET A 123 13.27 24.37 0.25
N LYS A 124 13.98 24.86 1.27
CA LYS A 124 14.02 24.25 2.61
C LYS A 124 12.83 24.62 3.51
N GLU A 125 12.25 25.79 3.30
CA GLU A 125 11.13 26.32 4.10
C GLU A 125 9.99 26.76 3.17
N PRO A 126 9.17 25.83 2.64
CA PRO A 126 8.09 26.19 1.75
C PRO A 126 6.99 26.97 2.51
N LYS A 127 6.36 27.91 1.83
CA LYS A 127 5.22 28.66 2.34
C LYS A 127 4.11 28.66 1.31
N LEU A 128 2.87 28.50 1.77
CA LEU A 128 1.71 28.61 0.88
C LEU A 128 1.69 29.96 0.18
N ASN A 129 1.29 29.95 -1.08
CA ASN A 129 1.20 31.11 -1.97
C ASN A 129 2.56 31.76 -2.33
N MET A 130 3.68 31.09 -2.06
CA MET A 130 4.97 31.57 -2.60
C MET A 130 5.04 31.33 -4.11
N GLU A 131 5.77 32.19 -4.80
CA GLU A 131 6.06 32.02 -6.23
C GLU A 131 7.19 31.02 -6.44
N ILE A 132 6.98 30.12 -7.40
CA ILE A 132 7.95 29.10 -7.80
C ILE A 132 8.20 29.26 -9.31
N PRO A 133 9.32 29.88 -9.70
CA PRO A 133 9.73 29.89 -11.09
C PRO A 133 10.18 28.50 -11.49
N LEU A 134 9.59 27.94 -12.54
CA LEU A 134 9.96 26.63 -13.07
C LEU A 134 10.24 26.71 -14.57
N SER A 135 11.37 26.11 -14.96
CA SER A 135 11.62 25.72 -16.34
C SER A 135 11.32 24.22 -16.49
N TYR A 136 10.47 23.85 -17.43
CA TYR A 136 10.01 22.47 -17.60
C TYR A 136 9.73 22.16 -19.06
N TYR A 137 9.70 20.89 -19.40
CA TYR A 137 9.23 20.40 -20.70
C TYR A 137 7.81 19.88 -20.56
N ASP A 138 6.95 20.32 -21.47
CA ASP A 138 5.60 19.78 -21.67
C ASP A 138 5.43 19.34 -23.13
N LYS A 139 4.20 18.95 -23.53
CA LYS A 139 3.89 18.55 -24.92
C LYS A 139 4.17 19.66 -25.96
N ASN A 140 4.22 20.91 -25.56
CA ASN A 140 4.46 22.08 -26.41
C ASN A 140 5.95 22.48 -26.42
N GLY A 141 6.83 21.76 -25.75
CA GLY A 141 8.27 22.00 -25.66
C GLY A 141 8.69 22.57 -24.33
N GLN A 142 9.83 23.30 -24.34
CA GLN A 142 10.34 23.95 -23.13
C GLN A 142 9.50 25.18 -22.77
N GLN A 143 9.06 25.23 -21.53
CA GLN A 143 8.26 26.31 -20.97
C GLN A 143 8.98 26.93 -19.77
N GLU A 144 8.73 28.22 -19.52
CA GLU A 144 9.11 28.92 -18.30
C GLU A 144 7.86 29.56 -17.72
N LYS A 145 7.53 29.26 -16.48
CA LYS A 145 6.33 29.79 -15.83
C LYS A 145 6.55 29.96 -14.34
N ASN A 146 6.02 31.06 -13.81
CA ASN A 146 5.93 31.28 -12.37
C ASN A 146 4.63 30.66 -11.86
N PHE A 147 4.78 29.63 -11.06
CA PHE A 147 3.65 29.01 -10.36
C PHE A 147 3.50 29.56 -8.94
N THR A 148 2.32 29.48 -8.41
CA THR A 148 2.02 29.73 -6.99
C THR A 148 1.89 28.40 -6.27
N LEU A 149 2.63 28.20 -5.19
CA LEU A 149 2.59 26.95 -4.40
C LEU A 149 1.24 26.86 -3.66
N SER A 150 0.37 25.97 -4.11
CA SER A 150 -0.95 25.73 -3.50
C SER A 150 -0.90 24.74 -2.33
N GLY A 151 0.14 23.91 -2.29
CA GLY A 151 0.34 22.91 -1.25
C GLY A 151 1.56 22.03 -1.49
N TRP A 152 1.85 21.19 -0.51
CA TRP A 152 2.88 20.15 -0.62
C TRP A 152 2.49 18.89 0.14
N PHE A 153 3.21 17.81 -0.09
CA PHE A 153 2.95 16.50 0.51
C PHE A 153 4.22 15.65 0.58
N HIS A 154 4.23 14.69 1.48
CA HIS A 154 5.27 13.68 1.56
C HIS A 154 4.93 12.48 0.67
N SER A 155 5.84 12.16 -0.27
CA SER A 155 5.77 10.97 -1.12
C SER A 155 6.70 9.88 -0.61
N TYR A 156 6.33 8.62 -0.84
CA TYR A 156 7.19 7.46 -0.50
C TYR A 156 7.94 6.89 -1.72
N THR A 157 7.74 7.47 -2.90
CA THR A 157 8.39 6.99 -4.13
C THR A 157 9.84 7.43 -4.23
N GLY A 158 10.26 8.43 -3.46
CA GLY A 158 11.61 9.01 -3.50
C GLY A 158 11.90 9.79 -4.78
N THR A 159 10.88 10.08 -5.60
CA THR A 159 10.97 10.90 -6.81
C THR A 159 10.22 12.19 -6.62
N GLY A 160 10.74 13.29 -7.21
CA GLY A 160 10.05 14.58 -7.20
C GLY A 160 8.76 14.50 -8.03
N MET A 161 7.65 14.95 -7.44
CA MET A 161 6.35 15.01 -8.11
C MET A 161 5.76 16.41 -7.98
N GLY A 162 5.15 16.89 -9.05
CA GLY A 162 4.37 18.11 -9.07
C GLY A 162 3.02 17.89 -9.73
N PHE A 163 1.99 18.54 -9.18
CA PHE A 163 0.65 18.53 -9.76
C PHE A 163 0.27 19.92 -10.21
N VAL A 164 -0.30 19.98 -11.41
CA VAL A 164 -0.92 21.19 -11.97
C VAL A 164 -2.44 21.04 -12.00
N SER A 165 -3.14 22.12 -12.28
CA SER A 165 -4.60 22.13 -12.30
C SER A 165 -5.20 21.61 -13.63
N GLU A 166 -6.49 21.30 -13.58
CA GLU A 166 -7.28 21.03 -14.78
C GLU A 166 -7.28 22.23 -15.76
N ALA A 167 -7.33 23.46 -15.21
CA ALA A 167 -7.30 24.69 -15.99
C ALA A 167 -5.99 24.81 -16.79
N TYR A 168 -4.86 24.47 -16.19
CA TYR A 168 -3.59 24.39 -16.89
C TYR A 168 -3.66 23.42 -18.08
N CYS A 169 -4.11 22.18 -17.85
CA CYS A 169 -4.16 21.15 -18.89
C CYS A 169 -5.10 21.53 -20.04
N LYS A 170 -6.26 22.13 -19.74
CA LYS A 170 -7.20 22.62 -20.77
C LYS A 170 -6.58 23.72 -21.63
N ASN A 171 -5.91 24.68 -21.00
CA ASN A 171 -5.28 25.80 -21.72
C ASN A 171 -4.07 25.37 -22.54
N ALA A 172 -3.32 24.37 -22.07
CA ALA A 172 -2.21 23.78 -22.79
C ALA A 172 -2.63 22.75 -23.86
N GLY A 173 -3.94 22.45 -24.00
CA GLY A 173 -4.50 21.60 -25.04
C GLY A 173 -4.34 20.11 -24.79
N TYR A 174 -4.28 19.65 -23.52
CA TYR A 174 -4.27 18.23 -23.18
C TYR A 174 -5.62 17.57 -23.46
N THR A 175 -5.61 16.40 -24.07
CA THR A 175 -6.81 15.61 -24.36
C THR A 175 -6.66 14.16 -23.88
N MET A 176 -7.78 13.51 -23.56
CA MET A 176 -7.76 12.12 -23.15
C MET A 176 -7.21 11.19 -24.24
N ALA A 177 -7.55 11.47 -25.49
CA ALA A 177 -7.19 10.64 -26.63
C ALA A 177 -5.69 10.66 -26.97
N GLU A 178 -4.99 11.75 -26.64
CA GLU A 178 -3.56 11.92 -26.95
C GLU A 178 -2.66 11.81 -25.75
N ASP A 179 -3.10 12.32 -24.60
CA ASP A 179 -2.25 12.54 -23.42
C ASP A 179 -2.76 11.82 -22.17
N GLY A 180 -3.99 11.29 -22.23
CA GLY A 180 -4.68 10.80 -21.05
C GLY A 180 -4.36 9.35 -20.72
N VAL A 181 -4.49 9.03 -19.43
CA VAL A 181 -4.49 7.66 -18.93
C VAL A 181 -5.69 7.49 -18.00
N LEU A 182 -6.47 6.45 -18.23
CA LEU A 182 -7.47 5.99 -17.28
C LEU A 182 -6.82 5.07 -16.25
N SER A 183 -7.02 5.36 -14.99
CA SER A 183 -6.62 4.51 -13.88
C SER A 183 -7.87 3.82 -13.31
N LEU A 184 -7.81 2.51 -13.16
CA LEU A 184 -8.97 1.69 -12.86
C LEU A 184 -8.77 0.91 -11.58
N SER A 185 -9.80 0.86 -10.73
CA SER A 185 -9.88 -0.12 -9.66
C SER A 185 -10.88 -1.21 -10.03
N LEU A 186 -10.40 -2.43 -10.20
CA LEU A 186 -11.19 -3.62 -10.49
C LEU A 186 -11.56 -4.36 -9.20
N ASN A 187 -12.74 -4.99 -9.16
CA ASN A 187 -13.24 -5.66 -7.95
C ASN A 187 -12.45 -6.92 -7.57
N LYS A 188 -12.10 -7.76 -8.55
CA LYS A 188 -11.45 -9.05 -8.33
C LYS A 188 -10.23 -9.22 -9.23
N MET A 189 -9.05 -8.96 -8.69
CA MET A 189 -7.80 -9.26 -9.39
C MET A 189 -7.40 -10.72 -9.20
N PRO A 190 -6.88 -11.40 -10.22
CA PRO A 190 -6.63 -10.95 -11.60
C PRO A 190 -7.79 -11.22 -12.56
N ASP A 191 -8.89 -11.81 -12.10
CA ASP A 191 -9.94 -12.31 -12.97
C ASP A 191 -10.59 -11.18 -13.80
N ASP A 192 -10.91 -10.05 -13.14
CA ASP A 192 -11.50 -8.90 -13.80
C ASP A 192 -10.49 -8.19 -14.74
N PHE A 193 -9.17 -8.30 -14.47
CA PHE A 193 -8.15 -7.81 -15.37
C PHE A 193 -8.09 -8.58 -16.69
N TYR A 194 -8.28 -9.89 -16.67
CA TYR A 194 -8.40 -10.69 -17.91
C TYR A 194 -9.74 -10.49 -18.61
N ARG A 195 -10.78 -10.16 -17.86
CA ARG A 195 -12.11 -9.84 -18.39
C ARG A 195 -12.10 -8.54 -19.18
N ILE A 196 -11.58 -7.45 -18.60
CA ILE A 196 -11.58 -6.14 -19.24
C ILE A 196 -10.83 -6.13 -20.57
N GLN A 197 -9.77 -6.92 -20.69
CA GLN A 197 -9.03 -7.10 -21.96
C GLN A 197 -9.85 -7.73 -23.08
N LYS A 198 -10.96 -8.41 -22.75
CA LYS A 198 -11.87 -9.02 -23.72
C LYS A 198 -13.12 -8.19 -23.93
N ASP A 199 -13.59 -7.50 -22.88
CA ASP A 199 -14.84 -6.75 -22.91
C ASP A 199 -14.68 -5.37 -23.54
N VAL A 200 -13.44 -4.83 -23.61
CA VAL A 200 -13.12 -3.55 -24.25
C VAL A 200 -12.29 -3.78 -25.49
N GLU A 201 -12.76 -3.30 -26.62
CA GLU A 201 -12.07 -3.35 -27.89
C GLU A 201 -10.90 -2.34 -27.89
N LEU A 202 -9.66 -2.84 -27.98
CA LEU A 202 -8.44 -2.04 -27.98
C LEU A 202 -7.96 -1.74 -29.39
N ASN A 203 -7.33 -0.60 -29.60
CA ASN A 203 -6.63 -0.27 -30.84
C ASN A 203 -5.31 -1.06 -30.94
N GLU A 204 -4.71 -1.14 -32.15
CA GLU A 204 -3.53 -1.98 -32.45
C GLU A 204 -2.33 -1.78 -31.50
N ASN A 205 -2.15 -0.57 -30.96
CA ASN A 205 -1.02 -0.23 -30.08
C ASN A 205 -1.43 -0.02 -28.62
N GLN A 206 -2.66 -0.35 -28.25
CA GLN A 206 -3.14 -0.21 -26.88
C GLN A 206 -3.05 -1.53 -26.14
N SER A 207 -2.75 -1.43 -24.85
CA SER A 207 -2.85 -2.54 -23.91
C SER A 207 -3.25 -2.03 -22.54
N PHE A 208 -3.96 -2.85 -21.77
CA PHE A 208 -4.14 -2.55 -20.36
C PHE A 208 -2.83 -2.76 -19.60
N GLY A 209 -2.38 -1.72 -18.91
CA GLY A 209 -1.34 -1.82 -17.90
C GLY A 209 -1.92 -2.40 -16.61
N GLY A 210 -1.20 -3.31 -15.97
CA GLY A 210 -1.52 -3.77 -14.62
C GLY A 210 -0.64 -3.04 -13.62
N ALA A 211 -1.22 -2.19 -12.77
CA ALA A 211 -0.43 -1.37 -11.85
C ALA A 211 0.14 -2.18 -10.68
N VAL A 212 -0.59 -3.16 -10.15
CA VAL A 212 -0.13 -3.97 -9.01
C VAL A 212 -0.64 -5.40 -9.13
N SER A 213 0.25 -6.32 -9.50
CA SER A 213 -0.05 -7.75 -9.38
C SER A 213 0.10 -8.21 -7.92
N MET A 214 -0.95 -8.10 -7.15
CA MET A 214 -0.98 -8.57 -5.75
C MET A 214 -0.86 -10.09 -5.59
N LYS A 215 -0.75 -10.85 -6.68
CA LYS A 215 -0.86 -12.31 -6.67
C LYS A 215 0.47 -13.07 -6.43
N SER A 216 1.62 -12.46 -6.66
CA SER A 216 2.88 -13.23 -6.67
C SER A 216 3.44 -13.57 -5.28
N SER A 217 3.13 -12.78 -4.26
CA SER A 217 3.72 -12.97 -2.92
C SER A 217 2.78 -13.62 -1.91
N SER A 218 1.47 -13.58 -2.13
CA SER A 218 0.50 -13.98 -1.10
C SER A 218 0.56 -15.47 -0.75
N GLY A 219 0.73 -16.36 -1.72
CA GLY A 219 0.73 -17.81 -1.48
C GLY A 219 1.94 -18.29 -0.68
N SER A 220 3.13 -17.84 -1.04
CA SER A 220 4.37 -18.20 -0.35
C SER A 220 4.47 -17.55 1.04
N VAL A 221 4.02 -16.29 1.17
CA VAL A 221 3.97 -15.60 2.47
C VAL A 221 2.95 -16.25 3.39
N ILE A 222 1.76 -16.58 2.89
CA ILE A 222 0.73 -17.29 3.67
C ILE A 222 1.25 -18.67 4.10
N ALA A 223 1.88 -19.43 3.20
CA ALA A 223 2.47 -20.71 3.52
C ALA A 223 3.56 -20.60 4.60
N MET A 224 4.41 -19.57 4.53
CA MET A 224 5.43 -19.29 5.54
C MET A 224 4.82 -18.94 6.90
N VAL A 225 3.77 -18.11 6.93
CA VAL A 225 3.04 -17.75 8.16
C VAL A 225 2.38 -19.01 8.77
N ILE A 226 1.72 -19.84 7.97
CA ILE A 226 1.12 -21.11 8.43
C ILE A 226 2.18 -22.03 9.02
N LEU A 227 3.34 -22.19 8.37
CA LEU A 227 4.44 -23.00 8.86
C LEU A 227 4.96 -22.47 10.20
N LEU A 228 5.11 -21.17 10.34
CA LEU A 228 5.58 -20.51 11.57
C LEU A 228 4.58 -20.68 12.71
N VAL A 229 3.28 -20.55 12.46
CA VAL A 229 2.21 -20.83 13.42
C VAL A 229 2.24 -22.29 13.86
N PHE A 230 2.41 -23.24 12.94
CA PHE A 230 2.53 -24.66 13.25
C PHE A 230 3.73 -24.96 14.15
N PHE A 231 4.87 -24.30 13.89
CA PHE A 231 6.07 -24.43 14.70
C PHE A 231 5.88 -23.93 16.14
N ILE A 232 5.16 -22.83 16.31
CA ILE A 232 4.88 -22.25 17.62
C ILE A 232 3.88 -23.09 18.42
N ILE A 233 2.82 -23.58 17.76
CA ILE A 233 1.88 -24.52 18.40
C ILE A 233 2.64 -25.78 18.86
N GLY A 234 3.50 -26.34 18.00
CA GLY A 234 4.31 -27.50 18.32
C GLY A 234 5.27 -27.26 19.48
N SER A 235 5.97 -26.14 19.50
CA SER A 235 6.88 -25.78 20.59
C SER A 235 6.14 -25.55 21.91
N GLY A 236 4.99 -24.88 21.87
CA GLY A 236 4.11 -24.69 23.03
C GLY A 236 3.57 -26.01 23.57
N TYR A 237 3.17 -26.93 22.70
CA TYR A 237 2.76 -28.26 23.09
C TYR A 237 3.89 -29.04 23.80
N LEU A 238 5.11 -29.03 23.22
CA LEU A 238 6.28 -29.70 23.83
C LEU A 238 6.61 -29.12 25.21
N LEU A 239 6.49 -27.79 25.37
CA LEU A 239 6.76 -27.13 26.64
C LEU A 239 5.73 -27.53 27.72
N ILE A 240 4.44 -27.54 27.37
CA ILE A 240 3.38 -28.00 28.28
C ILE A 240 3.58 -29.51 28.60
N TYR A 241 3.86 -30.31 27.59
CA TYR A 241 4.12 -31.74 27.77
C TYR A 241 5.28 -31.98 28.73
N ASN A 242 6.40 -31.30 28.57
CA ASN A 242 7.57 -31.43 29.44
C ASN A 242 7.28 -31.04 30.89
N VAL A 243 6.57 -29.91 31.09
CA VAL A 243 6.18 -29.46 32.44
C VAL A 243 5.23 -30.45 33.10
N LEU A 244 4.20 -30.91 32.37
CA LEU A 244 3.27 -31.93 32.88
C LEU A 244 3.98 -33.26 33.16
N TYR A 245 4.88 -33.71 32.29
CA TYR A 245 5.65 -34.96 32.48
C TYR A 245 6.51 -34.92 33.75
N ILE A 246 7.20 -33.78 33.99
CA ILE A 246 8.01 -33.59 35.20
C ILE A 246 7.11 -33.54 36.44
N SER A 247 5.96 -32.85 36.36
CA SER A 247 5.01 -32.75 37.49
C SER A 247 4.45 -34.12 37.84
N ILE A 248 3.93 -34.86 36.84
CA ILE A 248 3.40 -36.23 37.04
C ILE A 248 4.45 -37.18 37.57
N SER A 249 5.68 -37.08 37.06
CA SER A 249 6.80 -37.94 37.53
C SER A 249 7.13 -37.68 39.00
N LYS A 250 7.14 -36.43 39.45
CA LYS A 250 7.32 -36.05 40.87
C LYS A 250 6.16 -36.51 41.73
N ASP A 251 4.94 -36.31 41.28
CA ASP A 251 3.73 -36.70 41.98
C ASP A 251 3.63 -38.21 42.13
N THR A 252 3.99 -38.98 41.09
CA THR A 252 4.02 -40.45 41.14
C THR A 252 5.02 -40.94 42.19
N ARG A 253 6.19 -40.32 42.26
CA ARG A 253 7.19 -40.63 43.30
C ARG A 253 6.69 -40.31 44.70
N PHE A 254 6.08 -39.16 44.87
CA PHE A 254 5.52 -38.70 46.14
C PHE A 254 4.39 -39.62 46.63
N TYR A 255 3.45 -39.98 45.75
CA TYR A 255 2.35 -40.91 46.07
C TYR A 255 2.84 -42.32 46.30
N GLY A 256 3.91 -42.75 45.64
CA GLY A 256 4.60 -44.03 45.90
C GLY A 256 5.15 -44.10 47.32
N LEU A 257 5.84 -43.02 47.77
CA LEU A 257 6.34 -42.91 49.14
C LEU A 257 5.21 -42.88 50.19
N MET A 258 4.11 -42.17 49.91
CA MET A 258 2.94 -42.16 50.82
C MET A 258 2.32 -43.56 50.96
N LYS A 259 2.29 -44.31 49.89
CA LYS A 259 1.79 -45.70 49.88
C LYS A 259 2.65 -46.62 50.74
N THR A 260 3.96 -46.46 50.75
CA THR A 260 4.87 -47.23 51.63
C THR A 260 4.75 -46.85 53.08
N LEU A 261 4.28 -45.60 53.37
CA LEU A 261 3.96 -45.11 54.71
C LEU A 261 2.54 -45.49 55.20
N GLY A 262 1.81 -46.32 54.42
CA GLY A 262 0.53 -46.86 54.84
C GLY A 262 -0.71 -46.04 54.39
N THR A 263 -0.54 -45.07 53.52
CA THR A 263 -1.68 -44.27 53.02
C THR A 263 -2.54 -45.11 52.08
N THR A 264 -3.85 -45.11 52.30
CA THR A 264 -4.80 -45.88 51.53
C THR A 264 -5.04 -45.26 50.15
N GLN A 265 -5.42 -46.06 49.18
CA GLN A 265 -5.69 -45.64 47.77
C GLN A 265 -6.83 -44.60 47.71
N LYS A 266 -7.81 -44.65 48.64
CA LYS A 266 -8.90 -43.63 48.75
C LYS A 266 -8.38 -42.29 49.19
N GLN A 267 -7.45 -42.25 50.13
CA GLN A 267 -6.86 -40.99 50.66
C GLN A 267 -5.98 -40.32 49.56
N ILE A 268 -5.17 -41.10 48.81
CA ILE A 268 -4.38 -40.58 47.67
C ILE A 268 -5.29 -40.01 46.62
N LYS A 269 -6.40 -40.68 46.26
CA LYS A 269 -7.37 -40.22 45.28
C LYS A 269 -8.08 -38.95 45.69
N SER A 270 -8.42 -38.79 46.96
CA SER A 270 -8.99 -37.58 47.53
C SER A 270 -7.99 -36.41 47.46
N LEU A 271 -6.73 -36.66 47.78
CA LEU A 271 -5.65 -35.66 47.75
C LEU A 271 -5.40 -35.16 46.33
N VAL A 272 -5.32 -36.05 45.33
CA VAL A 272 -5.18 -35.68 43.89
C VAL A 272 -6.37 -34.86 43.45
N LYS A 273 -7.60 -35.24 43.82
CA LYS A 273 -8.81 -34.49 43.42
C LYS A 273 -8.81 -33.09 44.02
N ASN A 274 -8.40 -32.92 45.28
CA ASN A 274 -8.35 -31.60 45.93
C ASN A 274 -7.22 -30.71 45.35
N GLN A 275 -6.11 -31.29 44.86
CA GLN A 275 -5.05 -30.54 44.17
C GLN A 275 -5.45 -30.11 42.74
N ALA A 276 -6.28 -30.89 42.05
CA ALA A 276 -6.75 -30.57 40.70
C ALA A 276 -7.83 -29.46 40.64
N VAL A 277 -8.45 -29.14 41.80
CA VAL A 277 -9.54 -28.13 41.91
C VAL A 277 -9.00 -26.76 42.37
N LYS A 278 -7.74 -26.67 42.85
CA LYS A 278 -7.04 -25.41 43.13
C LYS A 278 -6.29 -24.92 41.89
#